data_beb2dee04737d865211fff86028d03b1
#
_entry.id   beb2dee04737d865211fff86028d03b1
#
_cell.length_a   1.000
_cell.length_b   1.000
_cell.length_c   1.000
_cell.angle_alpha   90.00
_cell.angle_beta   90.00
_cell.angle_gamma   90.00
#
_symmetry.space_group_name_H-M   'P 1'
#
loop_
_entity.id
_entity.type
_entity.pdbx_description
1 polymer ?
#
loop_
_entity_poly.entity_id
_entity_poly.type
_entity_poly.pdbx_seq_one_letter_code
_entity_poly.pdbx_strand_id
1 'polypeptide(L)'
;MTTDWLDAIKWNDQGLVPAIAQETGTGKILMMAWMNREALAATQASGHAVYWSRSRGKLWHKGESSGHEQLVKALRLDCDADVILLEVEQKGGIACHTGRHNCFYRELRDGAWAEVEPVLKDPSAIYGH
;
A
#
# COMPACT_ATOMS: atom_id res chain seq x y z
N MET A 1 -4.54 12.85 23.18
CA MET A 1 -4.88 11.61 23.41
C MET A 1 -4.77 10.67 22.20
N THR A 2 -5.71 10.60 21.37
CA THR A 2 -5.70 9.52 20.37
C THR A 2 -4.76 9.74 19.20
N THR A 3 -4.13 10.89 19.09
CA THR A 3 -3.21 11.19 17.99
C THR A 3 -1.75 11.22 18.42
N ASP A 4 -1.48 10.91 19.69
CA ASP A 4 -0.11 10.95 20.22
C ASP A 4 0.82 10.01 19.46
N TRP A 5 0.30 8.86 19.03
CA TRP A 5 1.08 7.88 18.29
C TRP A 5 1.54 8.41 16.92
N LEU A 6 0.82 9.37 16.35
CA LEU A 6 1.22 10.00 15.09
C LEU A 6 2.44 10.91 15.29
N ASP A 7 2.61 11.46 16.48
CA ASP A 7 3.73 12.35 16.77
C ASP A 7 5.05 11.60 16.92
N ALA A 8 5.00 10.29 17.08
CA ALA A 8 6.21 9.46 17.14
C ALA A 8 6.85 9.29 15.76
N ILE A 9 6.14 9.57 14.69
CA ILE A 9 6.59 9.31 13.33
C ILE A 9 7.44 10.47 12.82
N LYS A 10 8.54 10.13 12.17
CA LYS A 10 9.43 11.12 11.56
C LYS A 10 9.00 11.37 10.13
N TRP A 11 8.04 12.26 9.96
CA TRP A 11 7.56 12.66 8.63
C TRP A 11 8.69 13.37 7.88
N ASN A 12 8.74 13.16 6.56
CA ASN A 12 9.75 13.85 5.75
C ASN A 12 9.37 15.32 5.56
N ASP A 13 10.16 16.05 4.77
CA ASP A 13 9.94 17.49 4.56
C ASP A 13 8.60 17.81 3.93
N GLN A 14 7.97 16.85 3.29
CA GLN A 14 6.67 17.01 2.66
C GLN A 14 5.54 16.49 3.54
N GLY A 15 5.85 16.05 4.75
CA GLY A 15 4.86 15.49 5.66
C GLY A 15 4.46 14.08 5.32
N LEU A 16 5.33 13.31 4.66
CA LEU A 16 5.03 11.98 4.17
C LEU A 16 5.99 10.94 4.75
N VAL A 17 5.53 9.69 4.81
CA VAL A 17 6.37 8.53 5.06
C VAL A 17 6.03 7.44 4.05
N PRO A 18 7.00 6.62 3.65
CA PRO A 18 6.69 5.45 2.84
C PRO A 18 5.91 4.42 3.65
N ALA A 19 5.02 3.73 2.98
CA ALA A 19 4.16 2.72 3.60
C ALA A 19 4.22 1.46 2.74
N ILE A 20 4.59 0.36 3.37
CA ILE A 20 4.73 -0.93 2.71
C ILE A 20 3.56 -1.80 3.11
N ALA A 21 2.84 -2.38 2.14
CA ALA A 21 1.76 -3.31 2.42
C ALA A 21 2.26 -4.74 2.24
N GLN A 22 2.06 -5.55 3.27
CA GLN A 22 2.48 -6.95 3.30
C GLN A 22 1.24 -7.82 3.49
N GLU A 23 1.13 -8.88 2.70
CA GLU A 23 -0.02 -9.77 2.76
C GLU A 23 0.04 -10.63 4.01
N THR A 24 -1.03 -10.60 4.82
CA THR A 24 -1.14 -11.48 5.97
C THR A 24 -1.32 -12.93 5.49
N GLY A 25 -0.77 -13.86 6.25
CA GLY A 25 -0.85 -15.28 5.89
C GLY A 25 0.29 -15.77 5.01
N THR A 26 0.74 -14.99 4.04
CA THR A 26 1.85 -15.37 3.15
C THR A 26 3.14 -14.64 3.47
N GLY A 27 3.04 -13.43 4.03
CA GLY A 27 4.19 -12.58 4.26
C GLY A 27 4.72 -11.89 3.01
N LYS A 28 4.05 -12.03 1.88
CA LYS A 28 4.53 -11.40 0.64
C LYS A 28 4.34 -9.90 0.67
N ILE A 29 5.33 -9.19 0.14
CA ILE A 29 5.24 -7.73 0.01
C ILE A 29 4.38 -7.42 -1.22
N LEU A 30 3.35 -6.61 -1.02
CA LEU A 30 2.38 -6.32 -2.07
C LEU A 30 2.72 -5.04 -2.83
N MET A 31 3.02 -3.97 -2.12
CA MET A 31 3.22 -2.66 -2.74
C MET A 31 3.87 -1.71 -1.75
N MET A 32 4.31 -0.56 -2.28
CA MET A 32 4.76 0.56 -1.47
C MET A 32 4.05 1.81 -1.97
N ALA A 33 3.59 2.63 -1.05
CA ALA A 33 2.95 3.90 -1.36
C ALA A 33 3.36 4.91 -0.28
N TRP A 34 2.67 6.05 -0.24
CA TRP A 34 2.99 7.12 0.70
C TRP A 34 1.78 7.40 1.59
N MET A 35 2.05 7.85 2.81
CA MET A 35 1.00 8.30 3.73
C MET A 35 1.42 9.63 4.33
N ASN A 36 0.45 10.55 4.42
CA ASN A 36 0.58 11.71 5.28
C ASN A 36 -0.12 11.41 6.60
N ARG A 37 -0.10 12.36 7.50
CA ARG A 37 -0.71 12.20 8.82
C ARG A 37 -2.20 11.85 8.71
N GLU A 38 -2.90 12.51 7.82
CA GLU A 38 -4.34 12.29 7.60
C GLU A 38 -4.62 10.90 7.06
N ALA A 39 -3.82 10.42 6.11
CA ALA A 39 -3.97 9.08 5.54
C ALA A 39 -3.78 8.00 6.60
N LEU A 40 -2.76 8.14 7.43
CA LEU A 40 -2.48 7.15 8.45
C LEU A 40 -3.54 7.16 9.55
N ALA A 41 -4.01 8.35 9.94
CA ALA A 41 -5.11 8.45 10.91
C ALA A 41 -6.38 7.80 10.36
N ALA A 42 -6.71 8.04 9.08
CA ALA A 42 -7.88 7.44 8.44
C ALA A 42 -7.74 5.92 8.34
N THR A 43 -6.55 5.43 8.07
CA THR A 43 -6.28 3.99 8.00
C THR A 43 -6.55 3.33 9.35
N GLN A 44 -6.04 3.92 10.42
CA GLN A 44 -6.23 3.39 11.77
C GLN A 44 -7.71 3.43 12.17
N ALA A 45 -8.40 4.51 11.87
CA ALA A 45 -9.79 4.68 12.27
C ALA A 45 -10.73 3.75 11.50
N SER A 46 -10.49 3.53 10.21
CA SER A 46 -11.39 2.75 9.36
C SER A 46 -11.04 1.26 9.29
N GLY A 47 -9.78 0.90 9.53
CA GLY A 47 -9.32 -0.46 9.32
C GLY A 47 -9.07 -0.79 7.85
N HIS A 48 -9.17 0.19 6.96
CA HIS A 48 -8.88 0.04 5.53
C HIS A 48 -7.69 0.91 5.16
N ALA A 49 -6.82 0.43 4.26
CA ALA A 49 -5.64 1.19 3.88
C ALA A 49 -6.01 2.42 3.07
N VAL A 50 -5.58 3.58 3.56
CA VAL A 50 -5.74 4.88 2.91
C VAL A 50 -4.34 5.46 2.74
N TYR A 51 -4.00 5.82 1.52
CA TYR A 51 -2.69 6.35 1.17
C TYR A 51 -2.80 7.80 0.71
N TRP A 52 -1.66 8.43 0.53
CA TRP A 52 -1.58 9.77 -0.04
C TRP A 52 -1.05 9.66 -1.46
N SER A 53 -1.80 10.14 -2.43
CA SER A 53 -1.36 10.18 -3.82
C SER A 53 -0.55 11.46 -4.04
N ARG A 54 0.76 11.30 -4.27
CA ARG A 54 1.64 12.45 -4.51
C ARG A 54 1.32 13.12 -5.84
N SER A 55 0.97 12.33 -6.85
CA SER A 55 0.69 12.88 -8.19
C SER A 55 -0.63 13.64 -8.23
N ARG A 56 -1.62 13.20 -7.47
CA ARG A 56 -2.94 13.84 -7.46
C ARG A 56 -3.12 14.82 -6.30
N GLY A 57 -2.23 14.79 -5.32
CA GLY A 57 -2.31 15.67 -4.16
C GLY A 57 -3.54 15.44 -3.31
N LYS A 58 -3.94 14.19 -3.14
CA LYS A 58 -5.14 13.87 -2.35
C LYS A 58 -5.04 12.49 -1.71
N LEU A 59 -5.94 12.22 -0.76
CA LEU A 59 -6.07 10.91 -0.16
C LEU A 59 -6.55 9.90 -1.19
N TRP A 60 -6.08 8.68 -1.04
CA TRP A 60 -6.41 7.59 -1.95
C TRP A 60 -6.77 6.36 -1.11
N HIS A 61 -8.04 6.00 -1.10
CA HIS A 61 -8.52 4.80 -0.45
C HIS A 61 -8.23 3.61 -1.37
N LYS A 62 -7.36 2.71 -0.92
CA LYS A 62 -6.95 1.56 -1.74
C LYS A 62 -8.18 0.72 -2.11
N GLY A 63 -8.39 0.51 -3.41
CA GLY A 63 -9.51 -0.30 -3.90
C GLY A 63 -10.79 0.48 -4.13
N GLU A 64 -10.79 1.80 -3.98
CA GLU A 64 -12.01 2.59 -4.17
C GLU A 64 -12.61 2.46 -5.56
N SER A 65 -11.77 2.23 -6.58
CA SER A 65 -12.23 2.04 -7.95
C SER A 65 -12.32 0.58 -8.36
N SER A 66 -11.39 -0.24 -7.88
CA SER A 66 -11.26 -1.63 -8.32
C SER A 66 -12.00 -2.62 -7.42
N GLY A 67 -12.32 -2.23 -6.19
CA GLY A 67 -12.83 -3.15 -5.18
C GLY A 67 -11.74 -3.97 -4.50
N HIS A 68 -10.48 -3.83 -4.91
CA HIS A 68 -9.37 -4.58 -4.33
C HIS A 68 -8.83 -3.84 -3.10
N GLU A 69 -9.67 -3.76 -2.08
CA GLU A 69 -9.34 -3.06 -0.83
C GLU A 69 -8.33 -3.85 -0.01
N GLN A 70 -7.71 -3.15 0.94
CA GLN A 70 -6.79 -3.77 1.89
C GLN A 70 -7.36 -3.59 3.29
N LEU A 71 -7.70 -4.71 3.93
CA LEU A 71 -8.13 -4.70 5.32
C LEU A 71 -6.91 -4.77 6.21
N VAL A 72 -6.71 -3.77 7.04
CA VAL A 72 -5.50 -3.65 7.86
C VAL A 72 -5.64 -4.48 9.11
N LYS A 73 -4.72 -5.43 9.30
CA LYS A 73 -4.68 -6.30 10.48
C LYS A 73 -3.69 -5.78 11.51
N ALA A 74 -2.62 -5.12 11.08
CA ALA A 74 -1.64 -4.54 11.97
C ALA A 74 -0.91 -3.40 11.28
N LEU A 75 -0.51 -2.42 12.06
CA LEU A 75 0.34 -1.32 11.64
C LEU A 75 1.61 -1.38 12.45
N ARG A 76 2.76 -1.32 11.78
CA ARG A 76 4.06 -1.34 12.46
C ARG A 76 4.89 -0.13 12.02
N LEU A 77 5.68 0.37 12.95
CA LEU A 77 6.61 1.47 12.71
C LEU A 77 8.02 0.88 12.80
N ASP A 78 8.88 1.27 11.88
CA ASP A 78 10.24 0.72 11.90
C ASP A 78 11.10 1.36 12.99
N CYS A 79 12.36 0.90 13.12
CA CYS A 79 13.19 1.23 14.28
C CYS A 79 13.56 2.70 14.37
N ASP A 80 13.65 3.42 13.25
CA ASP A 80 13.93 4.86 13.26
C ASP A 80 12.69 5.69 12.94
N ALA A 81 11.51 5.06 12.97
CA ALA A 81 10.22 5.75 12.96
C ALA A 81 9.92 6.51 11.66
N ASP A 82 10.44 6.05 10.53
CA ASP A 82 10.23 6.73 9.25
C ASP A 82 9.65 5.87 8.14
N VAL A 83 9.22 4.63 8.46
CA VAL A 83 8.52 3.74 7.51
C VAL A 83 7.39 3.03 8.23
N ILE A 84 6.24 2.95 7.58
CA ILE A 84 5.08 2.21 8.10
C ILE A 84 4.97 0.89 7.35
N LEU A 85 4.71 -0.19 8.08
CA LEU A 85 4.37 -1.48 7.50
C LEU A 85 2.91 -1.79 7.85
N LEU A 86 2.12 -2.07 6.81
CA LEU A 86 0.73 -2.49 6.99
C LEU A 86 0.67 -3.99 6.71
N GLU A 87 0.21 -4.76 7.70
CA GLU A 87 -0.14 -6.17 7.46
C GLU A 87 -1.60 -6.19 7.07
N VAL A 88 -1.89 -6.66 5.85
CA VAL A 88 -3.22 -6.50 5.28
C VAL A 88 -3.77 -7.80 4.71
N GLU A 89 -5.08 -7.90 4.66
CA GLU A 89 -5.79 -8.88 3.84
C GLU A 89 -6.11 -8.18 2.52
N GLN A 90 -5.55 -8.66 1.42
CA GLN A 90 -5.75 -8.05 0.09
C GLN A 90 -7.00 -8.64 -0.54
N LYS A 91 -8.05 -7.84 -0.67
CA LYS A 91 -9.28 -8.28 -1.33
C LYS A 91 -9.00 -8.60 -2.80
N GLY A 92 -9.51 -9.74 -3.24
CA GLY A 92 -9.34 -10.18 -4.63
C GLY A 92 -7.96 -10.71 -4.98
N GLY A 93 -7.00 -10.65 -4.04
CA GLY A 93 -5.66 -11.15 -4.28
C GLY A 93 -4.84 -10.34 -5.27
N ILE A 94 -5.26 -9.11 -5.59
CA ILE A 94 -4.60 -8.26 -6.59
C ILE A 94 -4.36 -6.90 -5.97
N ALA A 95 -3.09 -6.55 -5.76
CA ALA A 95 -2.70 -5.26 -5.20
C ALA A 95 -2.33 -4.26 -6.29
N CYS A 96 -1.81 -4.73 -7.42
CA CYS A 96 -1.27 -3.87 -8.47
C CYS A 96 -2.34 -3.51 -9.51
N HIS A 97 -2.32 -2.26 -9.97
CA HIS A 97 -3.25 -1.81 -11.01
C HIS A 97 -3.03 -2.51 -12.36
N THR A 98 -1.90 -3.21 -12.53
CA THR A 98 -1.65 -4.01 -13.72
C THR A 98 -2.39 -5.34 -13.70
N GLY A 99 -3.15 -5.64 -12.62
CA GLY A 99 -3.86 -6.89 -12.47
C GLY A 99 -3.02 -7.99 -11.85
N ARG A 100 -1.86 -7.68 -11.32
CA ARG A 100 -0.97 -8.64 -10.67
C ARG A 100 -1.16 -8.64 -9.16
N HIS A 101 -0.81 -9.75 -8.54
CA HIS A 101 -0.90 -9.93 -7.10
C HIS A 101 -0.15 -8.83 -6.35
N ASN A 102 1.04 -8.47 -6.82
CA ASN A 102 1.85 -7.44 -6.18
C ASN A 102 2.51 -6.53 -7.22
N CYS A 103 3.04 -5.40 -6.74
CA CYS A 103 3.66 -4.41 -7.62
C CYS A 103 5.13 -4.74 -7.93
N PHE A 104 5.70 -5.73 -7.26
CA PHE A 104 7.11 -6.09 -7.41
C PHE A 104 7.25 -7.27 -8.37
N TYR A 105 6.74 -7.12 -9.58
CA TYR A 105 6.63 -8.20 -10.56
C TYR A 105 7.82 -8.27 -11.52
N ARG A 106 8.81 -7.41 -11.36
CA ARG A 106 10.03 -7.45 -12.16
C ARG A 106 11.20 -7.87 -11.29
N GLU A 107 11.97 -8.83 -11.78
CA GLU A 107 13.14 -9.33 -11.09
C GLU A 107 14.35 -9.14 -11.99
N LEU A 108 15.46 -8.72 -11.43
CA LEU A 108 16.69 -8.57 -12.21
C LEU A 108 17.29 -9.94 -12.46
N ARG A 109 17.39 -10.33 -13.72
CA ARG A 109 17.97 -11.59 -14.16
C ARG A 109 18.93 -11.33 -15.31
N ASP A 110 20.17 -11.76 -15.14
CA ASP A 110 21.20 -11.64 -16.19
C ASP A 110 21.29 -10.23 -16.75
N GLY A 111 21.21 -9.22 -15.89
CA GLY A 111 21.34 -7.83 -16.27
C GLY A 111 20.11 -7.19 -16.89
N ALA A 112 18.97 -7.88 -16.87
CA ALA A 112 17.71 -7.36 -17.43
C ALA A 112 16.55 -7.58 -16.49
N TRP A 113 15.55 -6.71 -16.57
CA TRP A 113 14.34 -6.84 -15.77
C TRP A 113 13.39 -7.82 -16.45
N ALA A 114 13.05 -8.90 -15.73
CA ALA A 114 12.14 -9.95 -16.22
C ALA A 114 10.86 -9.93 -15.40
N GLU A 115 9.72 -10.09 -16.06
CA GLU A 115 8.43 -10.17 -15.39
C GLU A 115 8.25 -11.57 -14.80
N VAL A 116 8.02 -11.66 -13.50
CA VAL A 116 7.95 -12.94 -12.78
C VAL A 116 6.58 -13.18 -12.12
N GLU A 117 5.64 -12.23 -12.23
CA GLU A 117 4.29 -12.39 -11.69
C GLU A 117 3.29 -12.33 -12.83
N PRO A 118 2.34 -13.26 -12.91
CA PRO A 118 1.35 -13.24 -13.99
C PRO A 118 0.30 -12.16 -13.76
N VAL A 119 -0.30 -11.70 -14.85
CA VAL A 119 -1.50 -10.85 -14.77
C VAL A 119 -2.66 -11.77 -14.45
N LEU A 120 -3.25 -11.61 -13.27
CA LEU A 120 -4.34 -12.44 -12.80
C LEU A 120 -5.68 -11.99 -13.36
N LYS A 121 -5.81 -10.69 -13.66
CA LYS A 121 -7.02 -10.13 -14.22
C LYS A 121 -6.62 -8.94 -15.09
N ASP A 122 -7.15 -8.90 -16.31
CA ASP A 122 -6.84 -7.83 -17.24
C ASP A 122 -7.24 -6.48 -16.64
N PRO A 123 -6.37 -5.46 -16.68
CA PRO A 123 -6.72 -4.13 -16.15
C PRO A 123 -7.99 -3.55 -16.76
N SER A 124 -8.26 -3.81 -18.02
CA SER A 124 -9.51 -3.34 -18.66
C SER A 124 -10.75 -3.97 -18.02
N ALA A 125 -10.64 -5.18 -17.49
CA ALA A 125 -11.75 -5.83 -16.78
C ALA A 125 -11.90 -5.29 -15.35
N ILE A 126 -10.86 -4.67 -14.80
CA ILE A 126 -10.90 -4.10 -13.45
C ILE A 126 -11.44 -2.67 -13.48
N TYR A 127 -10.97 -1.86 -14.42
CA TYR A 127 -11.23 -0.43 -14.44
C TYR A 127 -12.01 0.03 -15.67
N GLY A 128 -12.01 -0.76 -16.72
CA GLY A 128 -12.46 -0.31 -18.01
C GLY A 128 -13.95 -0.55 -18.25
N HIS A 129 -14.72 0.37 -17.98
CA HIS A 129 -16.13 0.36 -18.41
C HIS A 129 -16.63 1.74 -18.59
#